data_c7e1bee67f4d64ac4f44fc4b04611333
#
_entry.id   c7e1bee67f4d64ac4f44fc4b04611333
#
_cell.length_a   1.000
_cell.length_b   1.000
_cell.length_c   1.000
_cell.angle_alpha   90.00
_cell.angle_beta   90.00
_cell.angle_gamma   90.00
#
_symmetry.space_group_name_H-M   'P 1'
#
loop_
_entity.id
_entity.type
_entity.pdbx_description
1 polymer ?
#
loop_
_entity_poly.entity_id
_entity_poly.type
_entity_poly.pdbx_seq_one_letter_code
_entity_poly.pdbx_strand_id
1 'polypeptide(L)'
;QQGSYDLEDIQRSGELIIATLSGPDTYYDYHGMPMGEQYALAEDFANTEGLRVRVEVATDTLRLLHLLETGQADLVALPVSRKLLQSHHLQPAGFHTQRQQAWAVKKTSEALAHALDEWYQPDILTKVQKSVIERVRMVHHVTRRAQAVYLSRSRGIISIYDHLFKQAAATTGWDWRLIAAQAYQESAFDPNARSWAGAQGLMQLMPRTAADLGIPAHELNNPERNVAGAAQFIRKLTTGFAD
;
A
#
# COMPACT_ATOMS: atom_id res chain seq x y z
N GLN A 1 31.08 -23.38 -12.85
CA GLN A 1 29.77 -23.56 -12.22
C GLN A 1 29.22 -22.14 -12.02
N GLN A 2 28.24 -21.74 -12.84
CA GLN A 2 27.42 -20.56 -12.56
C GLN A 2 26.64 -20.88 -11.29
N GLY A 3 26.95 -20.16 -10.18
CA GLY A 3 26.22 -20.25 -8.94
C GLY A 3 24.74 -19.97 -9.20
N SER A 4 23.88 -20.79 -8.62
CA SER A 4 22.43 -20.54 -8.62
C SER A 4 22.16 -19.20 -7.95
N TYR A 5 21.28 -18.38 -8.53
CA TYR A 5 20.81 -17.12 -7.93
C TYR A 5 20.14 -17.42 -6.58
N ASP A 6 20.68 -16.86 -5.50
CA ASP A 6 20.25 -17.13 -4.12
C ASP A 6 20.42 -15.87 -3.23
N LEU A 7 20.33 -16.00 -1.92
CA LEU A 7 20.31 -14.92 -0.94
C LEU A 7 21.45 -13.88 -1.12
N GLU A 8 22.68 -14.31 -1.38
CA GLU A 8 23.80 -13.37 -1.61
C GLU A 8 23.57 -12.46 -2.83
N ASP A 9 22.97 -12.97 -3.89
CA ASP A 9 22.67 -12.19 -5.08
C ASP A 9 21.54 -11.19 -4.81
N ILE A 10 20.52 -11.62 -4.04
CA ILE A 10 19.43 -10.77 -3.56
C ILE A 10 19.99 -9.65 -2.69
N GLN A 11 20.88 -9.96 -1.74
CA GLN A 11 21.54 -8.97 -0.89
C GLN A 11 22.39 -7.98 -1.69
N ARG A 12 23.08 -8.43 -2.73
CA ARG A 12 23.83 -7.54 -3.65
C ARG A 12 22.90 -6.63 -4.44
N SER A 13 21.71 -7.09 -4.82
CA SER A 13 20.72 -6.26 -5.49
C SER A 13 20.10 -5.20 -4.56
N GLY A 14 20.08 -5.48 -3.24
CA GLY A 14 19.46 -4.65 -2.22
C GLY A 14 17.93 -4.75 -2.21
N GLU A 15 17.35 -5.70 -2.95
CA GLU A 15 15.90 -5.81 -3.14
C GLU A 15 15.44 -7.26 -3.12
N LEU A 16 14.40 -7.54 -2.33
CA LEU A 16 13.68 -8.81 -2.31
C LEU A 16 12.38 -8.67 -3.10
N ILE A 17 12.23 -9.43 -4.17
CA ILE A 17 11.04 -9.42 -5.00
C ILE A 17 10.07 -10.48 -4.49
N ILE A 18 8.95 -10.05 -3.91
CA ILE A 18 7.91 -10.96 -3.44
C ILE A 18 6.74 -11.01 -4.41
N ALA A 19 6.23 -12.19 -4.66
CA ALA A 19 4.96 -12.40 -5.36
C ALA A 19 3.85 -12.69 -4.35
N THR A 20 2.71 -12.00 -4.47
CA THR A 20 1.55 -12.20 -3.60
C THR A 20 0.24 -11.88 -4.32
N LEU A 21 -0.90 -12.14 -3.69
CA LEU A 21 -2.22 -11.77 -4.18
C LEU A 21 -2.66 -10.42 -3.58
N SER A 22 -3.54 -9.72 -4.26
CA SER A 22 -4.23 -8.57 -3.67
C SER A 22 -5.32 -9.04 -2.71
N GLY A 23 -5.33 -8.49 -1.50
CA GLY A 23 -6.34 -8.79 -0.48
C GLY A 23 -5.96 -8.27 0.91
N PRO A 24 -6.93 -8.20 1.83
CA PRO A 24 -6.73 -7.60 3.16
C PRO A 24 -5.68 -8.33 4.01
N ASP A 25 -5.58 -9.66 3.86
CA ASP A 25 -4.63 -10.48 4.62
C ASP A 25 -3.28 -10.64 3.89
N THR A 26 -3.22 -10.33 2.60
CA THR A 26 -2.05 -10.54 1.76
C THR A 26 -1.31 -9.24 1.48
N TYR A 27 -1.82 -8.44 0.54
CA TYR A 27 -1.27 -7.16 0.14
C TYR A 27 -2.37 -6.23 -0.37
N TYR A 28 -2.40 -5.01 0.11
CA TYR A 28 -3.21 -3.92 -0.43
C TYR A 28 -2.54 -2.58 -0.19
N ASP A 29 -2.89 -1.59 -1.00
CA ASP A 29 -2.46 -0.22 -0.78
C ASP A 29 -3.51 0.53 0.06
N TYR A 30 -3.07 1.14 1.16
CA TYR A 30 -3.90 2.01 1.98
C TYR A 30 -3.30 3.41 2.02
N HIS A 31 -3.91 4.35 1.29
CA HIS A 31 -3.40 5.71 1.15
C HIS A 31 -1.93 5.78 0.72
N GLY A 32 -1.55 4.91 -0.23
CA GLY A 32 -0.19 4.80 -0.71
C GLY A 32 0.77 4.09 0.25
N MET A 33 0.29 3.50 1.33
CA MET A 33 1.07 2.62 2.19
C MET A 33 0.76 1.16 1.88
N PRO A 34 1.79 0.36 1.62
CA PRO A 34 1.64 -1.06 1.47
C PRO A 34 1.23 -1.70 2.81
N MET A 35 0.16 -2.45 2.78
CA MET A 35 -0.47 -3.10 3.93
C MET A 35 -0.76 -4.56 3.63
N GLY A 36 -1.13 -5.29 4.65
CA GLY A 36 -1.45 -6.71 4.60
C GLY A 36 -0.50 -7.53 5.47
N GLU A 37 -0.99 -8.62 6.06
CA GLU A 37 -0.20 -9.45 6.98
C GLU A 37 0.99 -10.10 6.29
N GLN A 38 0.76 -10.70 5.10
CA GLN A 38 1.82 -11.38 4.37
C GLN A 38 2.89 -10.41 3.87
N TYR A 39 2.49 -9.21 3.43
CA TYR A 39 3.42 -8.15 3.09
C TYR A 39 4.25 -7.70 4.30
N ALA A 40 3.59 -7.47 5.44
CA ALA A 40 4.27 -7.01 6.66
C ALA A 40 5.28 -8.05 7.20
N LEU A 41 4.96 -9.34 7.07
CA LEU A 41 5.89 -10.43 7.37
C LEU A 41 7.10 -10.42 6.44
N ALA A 42 6.88 -10.27 5.14
CA ALA A 42 7.96 -10.20 4.16
C ALA A 42 8.83 -8.95 4.35
N GLU A 43 8.23 -7.83 4.73
CA GLU A 43 8.94 -6.59 5.05
C GLU A 43 9.81 -6.75 6.33
N ASP A 44 9.30 -7.42 7.38
CA ASP A 44 10.08 -7.70 8.60
C ASP A 44 11.28 -8.59 8.29
N PHE A 45 11.10 -9.65 7.48
CA PHE A 45 12.20 -10.48 7.00
C PHE A 45 13.22 -9.66 6.18
N ALA A 46 12.75 -8.91 5.18
CA ALA A 46 13.62 -8.12 4.33
C ALA A 46 14.44 -7.09 5.14
N ASN A 47 13.83 -6.45 6.12
CA ASN A 47 14.53 -5.53 7.03
C ASN A 47 15.64 -6.24 7.83
N THR A 48 15.43 -7.48 8.25
CA THR A 48 16.45 -8.29 8.95
C THR A 48 17.65 -8.54 8.05
N GLU A 49 17.43 -8.75 6.76
CA GLU A 49 18.47 -8.97 5.74
C GLU A 49 19.03 -7.67 5.12
N GLY A 50 18.54 -6.50 5.56
CA GLY A 50 18.97 -5.20 5.01
C GLY A 50 18.44 -4.92 3.59
N LEU A 51 17.31 -5.53 3.22
CA LEU A 51 16.71 -5.49 1.89
C LEU A 51 15.47 -4.58 1.85
N ARG A 52 15.17 -4.06 0.67
CA ARG A 52 13.88 -3.43 0.36
C ARG A 52 12.95 -4.47 -0.28
N VAL A 53 11.64 -4.34 -0.03
CA VAL A 53 10.65 -5.20 -0.65
C VAL A 53 10.12 -4.57 -1.93
N ARG A 54 10.11 -5.35 -3.02
CA ARG A 54 9.35 -5.08 -4.23
C ARG A 54 8.23 -6.09 -4.36
N VAL A 55 7.02 -5.62 -4.63
CA VAL A 55 5.83 -6.48 -4.71
C VAL A 55 5.40 -6.70 -6.15
N GLU A 56 5.26 -7.95 -6.53
CA GLU A 56 4.63 -8.39 -7.78
C GLU A 56 3.26 -9.00 -7.42
N VAL A 57 2.19 -8.34 -7.84
CA VAL A 57 0.82 -8.80 -7.57
C VAL A 57 0.34 -9.70 -8.68
N ALA A 58 -0.02 -10.94 -8.33
CA ALA A 58 -0.58 -11.91 -9.26
C ALA A 58 -2.11 -11.99 -9.17
N THR A 59 -2.73 -12.51 -10.20
CA THR A 59 -4.18 -12.70 -10.28
C THR A 59 -4.67 -13.94 -9.54
N ASP A 60 -3.82 -14.96 -9.45
CA ASP A 60 -4.15 -16.26 -8.86
C ASP A 60 -2.88 -17.00 -8.40
N THR A 61 -3.07 -18.09 -7.67
CA THR A 61 -1.96 -18.89 -7.10
C THR A 61 -1.06 -19.51 -8.16
N LEU A 62 -1.60 -19.94 -9.30
CA LEU A 62 -0.78 -20.55 -10.36
C LEU A 62 0.14 -19.49 -10.99
N ARG A 63 -0.37 -18.29 -11.19
CA ARG A 63 0.44 -17.16 -11.65
C ARG A 63 1.55 -16.78 -10.66
N LEU A 64 1.27 -16.84 -9.35
CA LEU A 64 2.31 -16.65 -8.32
C LEU A 64 3.46 -17.65 -8.47
N LEU A 65 3.13 -18.94 -8.56
CA LEU A 65 4.14 -19.99 -8.70
C LEU A 65 4.95 -19.81 -10.00
N HIS A 66 4.29 -19.41 -11.09
CA HIS A 66 4.95 -19.12 -12.35
C HIS A 66 5.95 -17.94 -12.25
N LEU A 67 5.61 -16.86 -11.53
CA LEU A 67 6.54 -15.75 -11.31
C LEU A 67 7.81 -16.22 -10.58
N LEU A 68 7.66 -17.11 -9.61
CA LEU A 68 8.78 -17.69 -8.88
C LEU A 68 9.61 -18.64 -9.78
N GLU A 69 8.97 -19.54 -10.51
CA GLU A 69 9.63 -20.49 -11.41
C GLU A 69 10.47 -19.79 -12.49
N THR A 70 9.94 -18.71 -13.06
CA THR A 70 10.61 -17.93 -14.10
C THR A 70 11.64 -16.92 -13.58
N GLY A 71 11.77 -16.77 -12.26
CA GLY A 71 12.72 -15.84 -11.64
C GLY A 71 12.30 -14.38 -11.70
N GLN A 72 11.02 -14.11 -11.90
CA GLN A 72 10.44 -12.77 -11.78
C GLN A 72 10.14 -12.40 -10.34
N ALA A 73 10.15 -13.37 -9.43
CA ALA A 73 10.08 -13.19 -7.99
C ALA A 73 11.09 -14.12 -7.31
N ASP A 74 11.54 -13.73 -6.12
CA ASP A 74 12.45 -14.49 -5.26
C ASP A 74 11.67 -15.35 -4.26
N LEU A 75 10.50 -14.86 -3.84
CA LEU A 75 9.68 -15.42 -2.77
C LEU A 75 8.19 -15.31 -3.13
N VAL A 76 7.43 -16.37 -2.89
CA VAL A 76 5.96 -16.32 -2.84
C VAL A 76 5.55 -16.06 -1.39
N ALA A 77 5.12 -14.84 -1.11
CA ALA A 77 4.61 -14.40 0.19
C ALA A 77 3.09 -14.66 0.29
N LEU A 78 2.73 -15.92 0.20
CA LEU A 78 1.38 -16.44 0.38
C LEU A 78 1.49 -17.88 0.93
N PRO A 79 0.75 -18.25 1.99
CA PRO A 79 0.70 -19.62 2.44
C PRO A 79 0.11 -20.56 1.39
N VAL A 80 0.95 -21.37 0.77
CA VAL A 80 0.59 -22.35 -0.27
C VAL A 80 0.72 -23.75 0.29
N SER A 81 -0.17 -24.65 -0.16
CA SER A 81 -0.13 -26.05 0.26
C SER A 81 1.19 -26.71 -0.17
N ARG A 82 1.86 -27.40 0.77
CA ARG A 82 3.12 -28.11 0.52
C ARG A 82 3.00 -29.14 -0.62
N LYS A 83 1.82 -29.74 -0.77
CA LYS A 83 1.54 -30.69 -1.86
C LYS A 83 1.60 -29.99 -3.23
N LEU A 84 1.06 -28.77 -3.33
CA LEU A 84 1.12 -27.98 -4.56
C LEU A 84 2.55 -27.54 -4.87
N LEU A 85 3.33 -27.16 -3.85
CA LEU A 85 4.74 -26.77 -4.02
C LEU A 85 5.58 -27.95 -4.58
N GLN A 86 5.34 -29.17 -4.07
CA GLN A 86 6.04 -30.36 -4.58
C GLN A 86 5.76 -30.62 -6.03
N SER A 87 4.50 -30.44 -6.49
CA SER A 87 4.15 -30.64 -7.91
C SER A 87 4.78 -29.60 -8.85
N HIS A 88 5.16 -28.43 -8.31
CA HIS A 88 5.84 -27.36 -9.06
C HIS A 88 7.36 -27.32 -8.86
N HIS A 89 7.94 -28.33 -8.24
CA HIS A 89 9.37 -28.38 -7.95
C HIS A 89 9.89 -27.18 -7.14
N LEU A 90 9.05 -26.62 -6.30
CA LEU A 90 9.37 -25.55 -5.35
C LEU A 90 9.59 -26.10 -3.96
N GLN A 91 10.26 -25.34 -3.10
CA GLN A 91 10.43 -25.72 -1.70
C GLN A 91 9.70 -24.75 -0.76
N PRO A 92 9.14 -25.29 0.34
CA PRO A 92 8.55 -24.47 1.38
C PRO A 92 9.63 -23.76 2.18
N ALA A 93 9.33 -22.53 2.64
CA ALA A 93 10.20 -21.74 3.51
C ALA A 93 9.38 -20.87 4.47
N GLY A 94 9.97 -20.48 5.60
CA GLY A 94 9.41 -19.51 6.53
C GLY A 94 8.25 -20.02 7.41
N PHE A 95 7.95 -21.30 7.42
CA PHE A 95 6.88 -21.86 8.25
C PHE A 95 7.30 -23.22 8.85
N HIS A 96 7.03 -23.43 10.14
CA HIS A 96 7.38 -24.68 10.80
C HIS A 96 6.82 -25.92 10.07
N THR A 97 7.58 -27.00 10.13
CA THR A 97 7.33 -28.27 9.45
C THR A 97 5.96 -28.90 9.74
N GLN A 98 5.29 -28.49 10.81
CA GLN A 98 3.97 -29.01 11.21
C GLN A 98 2.79 -28.35 10.47
N ARG A 99 2.99 -27.25 9.76
CA ARG A 99 1.92 -26.59 9.00
C ARG A 99 1.82 -27.18 7.60
N GLN A 100 0.59 -27.39 7.13
CA GLN A 100 0.32 -27.89 5.78
C GLN A 100 0.57 -26.87 4.68
N GLN A 101 0.74 -25.60 5.05
CA GLN A 101 0.97 -24.48 4.15
C GLN A 101 2.26 -23.75 4.53
N ALA A 102 2.94 -23.21 3.53
CA ALA A 102 4.17 -22.44 3.71
C ALA A 102 4.32 -21.42 2.57
N TRP A 103 5.20 -20.46 2.76
CA TRP A 103 5.75 -19.68 1.67
C TRP A 103 6.59 -20.56 0.76
N ALA A 104 6.94 -20.04 -0.42
CA ALA A 104 7.71 -20.81 -1.39
C ALA A 104 8.91 -20.03 -1.92
N VAL A 105 9.99 -20.75 -2.12
CA VAL A 105 11.18 -20.33 -2.84
C VAL A 105 11.57 -21.38 -3.88
N LYS A 106 12.47 -21.06 -4.81
CA LYS A 106 13.02 -22.06 -5.73
C LYS A 106 13.81 -23.10 -4.94
N LYS A 107 13.83 -24.35 -5.43
CA LYS A 107 14.68 -25.41 -4.86
C LYS A 107 16.16 -25.05 -4.84
N THR A 108 16.59 -24.21 -5.79
CA THR A 108 17.98 -23.76 -5.90
C THR A 108 18.33 -22.63 -4.93
N SER A 109 17.36 -22.01 -4.29
CA SER A 109 17.53 -20.91 -3.33
C SER A 109 17.57 -21.43 -1.89
N GLU A 110 18.58 -22.28 -1.60
CA GLU A 110 18.70 -22.96 -0.30
C GLU A 110 19.05 -22.00 0.83
N ALA A 111 19.92 -21.01 0.55
CA ALA A 111 20.32 -20.02 1.55
C ALA A 111 19.16 -19.11 1.92
N LEU A 112 18.34 -18.69 0.95
CA LEU A 112 17.11 -17.91 1.20
C LEU A 112 16.10 -18.73 2.02
N ALA A 113 15.91 -20.02 1.69
CA ALA A 113 15.00 -20.89 2.45
C ALA A 113 15.45 -21.04 3.91
N HIS A 114 16.75 -21.25 4.14
CA HIS A 114 17.31 -21.38 5.48
C HIS A 114 17.15 -20.08 6.29
N ALA A 115 17.45 -18.93 5.69
CA ALA A 115 17.28 -17.63 6.36
C ALA A 115 15.82 -17.36 6.74
N LEU A 116 14.87 -17.71 5.87
CA LEU A 116 13.43 -17.61 6.16
C LEU A 116 13.00 -18.54 7.30
N ASP A 117 13.52 -19.76 7.34
CA ASP A 117 13.20 -20.73 8.39
C ASP A 117 13.80 -20.31 9.75
N GLU A 118 14.99 -19.71 9.78
CA GLU A 118 15.59 -19.16 10.99
C GLU A 118 14.87 -17.91 11.50
N TRP A 119 14.48 -17.02 10.56
CA TRP A 119 13.74 -15.81 10.89
C TRP A 119 12.35 -16.12 11.45
N TYR A 120 11.66 -17.14 10.92
CA TYR A 120 10.27 -17.47 11.28
C TYR A 120 10.17 -18.10 12.66
N GLN A 121 9.94 -17.27 13.67
CA GLN A 121 9.72 -17.69 15.06
C GLN A 121 8.22 -17.70 15.40
N PRO A 122 7.78 -18.48 16.42
CA PRO A 122 6.35 -18.59 16.78
C PRO A 122 5.66 -17.27 17.13
N ASP A 123 6.40 -16.29 17.61
CA ASP A 123 5.92 -14.97 18.02
C ASP A 123 5.95 -13.90 16.92
N ILE A 124 6.56 -14.21 15.75
CA ILE A 124 6.75 -13.25 14.65
C ILE A 124 5.42 -12.67 14.16
N LEU A 125 4.38 -13.49 14.05
CA LEU A 125 3.04 -13.05 13.67
C LEU A 125 2.51 -12.00 14.64
N THR A 126 2.61 -12.24 15.94
CA THR A 126 2.15 -11.30 16.96
C THR A 126 2.95 -10.00 16.94
N LYS A 127 4.27 -10.08 16.74
CA LYS A 127 5.16 -8.93 16.63
C LYS A 127 4.78 -8.07 15.41
N VAL A 128 4.61 -8.68 14.26
CA VAL A 128 4.27 -8.00 13.01
C VAL A 128 2.86 -7.40 13.07
N GLN A 129 1.86 -8.11 13.58
CA GLN A 129 0.51 -7.60 13.76
C GLN A 129 0.49 -6.35 14.66
N LYS A 130 1.27 -6.33 15.75
CA LYS A 130 1.42 -5.13 16.59
C LYS A 130 2.02 -3.96 15.81
N SER A 131 3.07 -4.20 15.04
CA SER A 131 3.71 -3.16 14.23
C SER A 131 2.78 -2.57 13.16
N VAL A 132 1.96 -3.41 12.53
CA VAL A 132 0.93 -2.97 11.58
C VAL A 132 -0.13 -2.10 12.26
N ILE A 133 -0.62 -2.53 13.42
CA ILE A 133 -1.59 -1.74 14.21
C ILE A 133 -1.01 -0.39 14.63
N GLU A 134 0.25 -0.36 15.08
CA GLU A 134 0.93 0.88 15.44
C GLU A 134 1.12 1.80 14.22
N ARG A 135 1.49 1.24 13.06
CA ARG A 135 1.62 1.97 11.80
C ARG A 135 0.28 2.61 11.39
N VAL A 136 -0.81 1.86 11.44
CA VAL A 136 -2.16 2.37 11.18
C VAL A 136 -2.54 3.45 12.19
N ARG A 137 -2.23 3.26 13.47
CA ARG A 137 -2.48 4.27 14.51
C ARG A 137 -1.67 5.55 14.28
N MET A 138 -0.41 5.45 13.86
CA MET A 138 0.41 6.62 13.54
C MET A 138 -0.18 7.41 12.37
N VAL A 139 -0.65 6.75 11.33
CA VAL A 139 -1.34 7.41 10.22
C VAL A 139 -2.61 8.12 10.70
N HIS A 140 -3.42 7.47 11.54
CA HIS A 140 -4.58 8.11 12.15
C HIS A 140 -4.21 9.19 13.17
N HIS A 141 -3.05 9.12 13.85
CA HIS A 141 -2.58 10.18 14.76
C HIS A 141 -2.06 11.41 14.04
N VAL A 142 -1.42 11.26 12.89
CA VAL A 142 -1.01 12.40 12.05
C VAL A 142 -2.26 13.13 11.53
N THR A 143 -3.30 12.40 11.13
CA THR A 143 -4.58 12.99 10.74
C THR A 143 -5.39 13.57 11.92
N ARG A 144 -5.22 13.07 13.17
CA ARG A 144 -5.90 13.60 14.35
C ARG A 144 -5.26 14.86 14.94
N ARG A 145 -4.00 15.17 14.64
CA ARG A 145 -3.35 16.44 15.07
C ARG A 145 -3.70 17.62 14.19
N ALA A 146 -4.19 17.40 12.96
CA ALA A 146 -4.90 18.43 12.26
C ALA A 146 -6.14 18.75 13.09
N GLN A 147 -6.17 19.92 13.74
CA GLN A 147 -7.31 20.38 14.50
C GLN A 147 -8.54 20.19 13.61
N ALA A 148 -9.39 19.25 13.99
CA ALA A 148 -10.71 19.14 13.42
C ALA A 148 -11.40 20.48 13.66
N VAL A 149 -11.33 21.34 12.68
CA VAL A 149 -11.95 22.66 12.70
C VAL A 149 -13.42 22.44 12.42
N TYR A 150 -14.14 22.01 13.40
CA TYR A 150 -15.56 21.78 13.36
C TYR A 150 -16.28 22.83 14.17
N LEU A 151 -17.37 23.18 13.88
CA LEU A 151 -18.58 22.52 13.45
C LEU A 151 -19.68 23.02 14.30
N SER A 152 -20.64 23.49 13.69
CA SER A 152 -21.89 23.58 14.39
C SER A 152 -22.89 22.68 13.68
N ARG A 153 -23.20 21.52 14.27
CA ARG A 153 -24.21 20.61 13.76
C ARG A 153 -25.56 21.32 13.64
N SER A 154 -25.86 22.22 14.58
CA SER A 154 -27.07 23.05 14.58
C SER A 154 -27.10 24.08 13.46
N ARG A 155 -25.93 24.54 12.96
CA ARG A 155 -25.81 25.48 11.85
C ARG A 155 -25.52 24.80 10.51
N GLY A 156 -25.39 23.48 10.48
CA GLY A 156 -25.07 22.73 9.27
C GLY A 156 -23.65 23.02 8.71
N ILE A 157 -22.71 23.46 9.58
CA ILE A 157 -21.32 23.73 9.22
C ILE A 157 -20.50 22.47 9.43
N ILE A 158 -19.81 21.98 8.40
CA ILE A 158 -18.92 20.82 8.44
C ILE A 158 -17.48 21.25 8.69
N SER A 159 -17.02 22.31 8.01
CA SER A 159 -15.67 22.84 8.14
C SER A 159 -15.62 24.32 7.77
N ILE A 160 -14.49 24.97 8.03
CA ILE A 160 -14.24 26.34 7.53
C ILE A 160 -14.16 26.40 6.00
N TYR A 161 -14.01 25.25 5.33
CA TYR A 161 -13.87 25.11 3.87
C TYR A 161 -15.17 24.78 3.15
N ASP A 162 -16.32 24.78 3.85
CA ASP A 162 -17.61 24.40 3.25
C ASP A 162 -17.96 25.21 2.00
N HIS A 163 -17.55 26.49 1.93
CA HIS A 163 -17.75 27.32 0.75
C HIS A 163 -17.01 26.78 -0.47
N LEU A 164 -15.80 26.21 -0.31
CA LEU A 164 -15.02 25.59 -1.38
C LEU A 164 -15.67 24.29 -1.86
N PHE A 165 -16.17 23.48 -0.93
CA PHE A 165 -16.87 22.24 -1.29
C PHE A 165 -18.18 22.51 -2.02
N LYS A 166 -18.92 23.59 -1.66
CA LYS A 166 -20.09 24.04 -2.39
C LYS A 166 -19.78 24.53 -3.81
N GLN A 167 -18.65 25.21 -3.99
CA GLN A 167 -18.18 25.59 -5.32
C GLN A 167 -17.78 24.35 -6.14
N ALA A 168 -17.07 23.40 -5.54
CA ALA A 168 -16.70 22.14 -6.18
C ALA A 168 -17.93 21.29 -6.57
N ALA A 169 -18.99 21.32 -5.78
CA ALA A 169 -20.27 20.67 -6.09
C ALA A 169 -20.88 21.19 -7.40
N ALA A 170 -20.82 22.49 -7.65
CA ALA A 170 -21.27 23.08 -8.91
C ALA A 170 -20.48 22.58 -10.14
N THR A 171 -19.20 22.23 -9.95
CA THR A 171 -18.32 21.70 -11.02
C THR A 171 -18.53 20.21 -11.25
N THR A 172 -18.73 19.44 -10.20
CA THR A 172 -18.77 17.96 -10.24
C THR A 172 -20.17 17.40 -10.39
N GLY A 173 -21.20 18.15 -10.02
CA GLY A 173 -22.60 17.67 -9.88
C GLY A 173 -22.80 16.81 -8.62
N TRP A 174 -21.82 16.67 -7.75
CA TRP A 174 -21.93 15.90 -6.51
C TRP A 174 -22.51 16.73 -5.37
N ASP A 175 -23.08 16.08 -4.37
CA ASP A 175 -23.43 16.76 -3.12
C ASP A 175 -22.15 17.29 -2.44
N TRP A 176 -22.17 18.56 -2.04
CA TRP A 176 -21.02 19.18 -1.41
C TRP A 176 -20.58 18.49 -0.10
N ARG A 177 -21.52 17.83 0.59
CA ARG A 177 -21.24 17.06 1.82
C ARG A 177 -20.43 15.81 1.52
N LEU A 178 -20.63 15.20 0.35
CA LEU A 178 -19.81 14.08 -0.13
C LEU A 178 -18.37 14.52 -0.37
N ILE A 179 -18.19 15.69 -1.01
CA ILE A 179 -16.87 16.27 -1.24
C ILE A 179 -16.20 16.63 0.08
N ALA A 180 -16.95 17.20 1.04
CA ALA A 180 -16.46 17.47 2.38
C ALA A 180 -16.05 16.19 3.13
N ALA A 181 -16.84 15.12 3.02
CA ALA A 181 -16.52 13.82 3.60
C ALA A 181 -15.24 13.23 2.99
N GLN A 182 -15.05 13.36 1.69
CA GLN A 182 -13.83 12.95 1.02
C GLN A 182 -12.62 13.76 1.51
N ALA A 183 -12.73 15.10 1.57
CA ALA A 183 -11.66 15.94 2.11
C ALA A 183 -11.29 15.59 3.57
N TYR A 184 -12.30 15.24 4.37
CA TYR A 184 -12.06 14.77 5.73
C TYR A 184 -11.28 13.46 5.76
N GLN A 185 -11.66 12.51 4.91
CA GLN A 185 -10.98 11.22 4.77
C GLN A 185 -9.53 11.39 4.30
N GLU A 186 -9.30 12.30 3.36
CA GLU A 186 -7.98 12.52 2.74
C GLU A 186 -7.01 13.29 3.64
N SER A 187 -7.47 14.30 4.34
CA SER A 187 -6.60 15.25 5.07
C SER A 187 -7.09 15.62 6.47
N ALA A 188 -8.28 15.17 6.91
CA ALA A 188 -8.97 15.71 8.09
C ALA A 188 -9.09 17.25 8.06
N PHE A 189 -9.26 17.81 6.87
CA PHE A 189 -9.31 19.24 6.59
C PHE A 189 -7.99 20.00 6.85
N ASP A 190 -6.85 19.32 6.87
CA ASP A 190 -5.55 19.97 6.93
C ASP A 190 -5.06 20.36 5.53
N PRO A 191 -4.96 21.67 5.21
CA PRO A 191 -4.47 22.12 3.91
C PRO A 191 -2.98 21.83 3.71
N ASN A 192 -2.23 21.56 4.76
CA ASN A 192 -0.81 21.24 4.71
C ASN A 192 -0.53 19.73 4.75
N ALA A 193 -1.58 18.91 4.76
CA ALA A 193 -1.43 17.46 4.77
C ALA A 193 -0.59 17.02 3.57
N ARG A 194 0.37 16.12 3.84
CA ARG A 194 1.22 15.51 2.83
C ARG A 194 1.29 14.01 3.11
N SER A 195 0.91 13.21 2.12
CA SER A 195 1.11 11.76 2.20
C SER A 195 2.57 11.40 1.93
N TRP A 196 2.99 10.22 2.35
CA TRP A 196 4.32 9.72 2.02
C TRP A 196 4.51 9.50 0.50
N ALA A 197 3.43 9.22 -0.25
CA ALA A 197 3.45 9.12 -1.71
C ALA A 197 3.55 10.48 -2.42
N GLY A 198 3.51 11.59 -1.65
CA GLY A 198 3.62 12.94 -2.17
C GLY A 198 2.31 13.64 -2.51
N ALA A 199 1.14 13.03 -2.23
CA ALA A 199 -0.14 13.72 -2.34
C ALA A 199 -0.23 14.87 -1.33
N GLN A 200 -0.86 16.00 -1.70
CA GLN A 200 -0.84 17.23 -0.91
C GLN A 200 -2.19 17.91 -0.83
N GLY A 201 -2.42 18.61 0.29
CA GLY A 201 -3.55 19.50 0.51
C GLY A 201 -4.84 18.82 0.92
N LEU A 202 -5.93 19.57 0.96
CA LEU A 202 -7.24 19.15 1.46
C LEU A 202 -7.78 17.87 0.79
N MET A 203 -7.61 17.76 -0.53
CA MET A 203 -8.11 16.66 -1.36
C MET A 203 -7.00 15.69 -1.79
N GLN A 204 -5.81 15.81 -1.22
CA GLN A 204 -4.66 14.94 -1.48
C GLN A 204 -4.37 14.74 -2.97
N LEU A 205 -4.20 15.85 -3.70
CA LEU A 205 -3.80 15.81 -5.10
C LEU A 205 -2.33 15.40 -5.25
N MET A 206 -2.08 14.48 -6.17
CA MET A 206 -0.72 14.15 -6.59
C MET A 206 -0.13 15.29 -7.42
N PRO A 207 1.17 15.65 -7.24
CA PRO A 207 1.81 16.72 -8.01
C PRO A 207 1.71 16.55 -9.52
N ARG A 208 1.79 15.32 -10.02
CA ARG A 208 1.62 15.03 -11.46
C ARG A 208 0.21 15.34 -11.93
N THR A 209 -0.81 14.89 -11.19
CA THR A 209 -2.21 15.18 -11.52
C THR A 209 -2.48 16.69 -11.48
N ALA A 210 -1.92 17.39 -10.50
CA ALA A 210 -2.04 18.84 -10.38
C ALA A 210 -1.40 19.58 -11.59
N ALA A 211 -0.22 19.14 -12.01
CA ALA A 211 0.46 19.68 -13.20
C ALA A 211 -0.38 19.50 -14.47
N ASP A 212 -1.01 18.33 -14.65
CA ASP A 212 -1.92 18.04 -15.77
C ASP A 212 -3.19 18.92 -15.76
N LEU A 213 -3.50 19.51 -14.61
CA LEU A 213 -4.61 20.45 -14.39
C LEU A 213 -4.15 21.91 -14.39
N GLY A 214 -2.87 22.17 -14.64
CA GLY A 214 -2.28 23.51 -14.65
C GLY A 214 -2.07 24.13 -13.26
N ILE A 215 -1.98 23.30 -12.20
CA ILE A 215 -1.74 23.76 -10.83
C ILE A 215 -0.26 23.53 -10.49
N PRO A 216 0.50 24.60 -10.22
CA PRO A 216 1.90 24.46 -9.81
C PRO A 216 2.04 23.76 -8.47
N ALA A 217 3.12 23.00 -8.27
CA ALA A 217 3.34 22.22 -7.05
C ALA A 217 3.34 23.06 -5.76
N HIS A 218 3.79 24.33 -5.83
CA HIS A 218 3.80 25.22 -4.67
C HIS A 218 2.40 25.75 -4.29
N GLU A 219 1.38 25.59 -5.15
CA GLU A 219 -0.01 25.97 -4.86
C GLU A 219 -0.86 24.79 -4.35
N LEU A 220 -0.30 23.59 -4.25
CA LEU A 220 -1.05 22.41 -3.81
C LEU A 220 -1.56 22.49 -2.36
N ASN A 221 -0.90 23.26 -1.52
CA ASN A 221 -1.35 23.52 -0.14
C ASN A 221 -2.34 24.69 -0.03
N ASN A 222 -2.61 25.39 -1.13
CA ASN A 222 -3.66 26.40 -1.17
C ASN A 222 -5.03 25.71 -1.24
N PRO A 223 -5.92 25.91 -0.24
CA PRO A 223 -7.20 25.22 -0.17
C PRO A 223 -8.07 25.41 -1.43
N GLU A 224 -8.16 26.63 -1.94
CA GLU A 224 -8.98 26.97 -3.12
C GLU A 224 -8.47 26.24 -4.37
N ARG A 225 -7.16 26.28 -4.61
CA ARG A 225 -6.52 25.62 -5.76
C ARG A 225 -6.63 24.11 -5.68
N ASN A 226 -6.43 23.56 -4.48
CA ASN A 226 -6.47 22.13 -4.24
C ASN A 226 -7.88 21.56 -4.45
N VAL A 227 -8.90 22.18 -3.85
CA VAL A 227 -10.31 21.74 -4.01
C VAL A 227 -10.80 21.93 -5.44
N ALA A 228 -10.48 23.07 -6.09
CA ALA A 228 -10.85 23.31 -7.47
C ALA A 228 -10.19 22.30 -8.44
N GLY A 229 -8.93 21.97 -8.22
CA GLY A 229 -8.22 20.95 -9.00
C GLY A 229 -8.83 19.57 -8.83
N ALA A 230 -9.15 19.16 -7.59
CA ALA A 230 -9.83 17.91 -7.33
C ALA A 230 -11.20 17.84 -8.02
N ALA A 231 -11.98 18.92 -7.99
CA ALA A 231 -13.26 19.01 -8.69
C ALA A 231 -13.11 18.84 -10.22
N GLN A 232 -12.09 19.45 -10.83
CA GLN A 232 -11.79 19.27 -12.25
C GLN A 232 -11.38 17.83 -12.57
N PHE A 233 -10.58 17.20 -11.70
CA PHE A 233 -10.16 15.81 -11.85
C PHE A 233 -11.34 14.85 -11.77
N ILE A 234 -12.21 15.02 -10.77
CA ILE A 234 -13.45 14.23 -10.62
C ILE A 234 -14.32 14.38 -11.89
N ARG A 235 -14.50 15.59 -12.40
CA ARG A 235 -15.25 15.84 -13.63
C ARG A 235 -14.64 15.12 -14.84
N LYS A 236 -13.32 15.16 -15.00
CA LYS A 236 -12.63 14.43 -16.08
C LYS A 236 -12.89 12.92 -16.00
N LEU A 237 -12.83 12.35 -14.79
CA LEU A 237 -13.11 10.92 -14.59
C LEU A 237 -14.55 10.58 -14.94
N THR A 238 -15.52 11.37 -14.48
CA THR A 238 -16.94 11.10 -14.73
C THR A 238 -17.34 11.26 -16.20
N THR A 239 -16.72 12.18 -16.93
CA THR A 239 -16.96 12.35 -18.39
C THR A 239 -16.23 11.31 -19.23
N GLY A 240 -15.09 10.78 -18.78
CA GLY A 240 -14.33 9.74 -19.50
C GLY A 240 -14.94 8.33 -19.37
N PHE A 241 -15.93 8.13 -18.50
CA PHE A 241 -16.69 6.87 -18.36
C PHE A 241 -18.10 6.95 -18.96
N ALA A 242 -18.46 8.04 -19.62
CA ALA A 242 -19.79 8.26 -20.18
C ALA A 242 -19.93 7.90 -21.68
N ASP A 243 -18.85 7.32 -22.29
CA ASP A 243 -18.81 6.82 -23.67
C ASP A 243 -18.85 5.30 -23.73
#